data_2b8688d97d4cfbff82d154df9dbdd148
#
_entry.id   2b8688d97d4cfbff82d154df9dbdd148
#
_cell.length_a   1.000
_cell.length_b   1.000
_cell.length_c   1.000
_cell.angle_alpha   90.00
_cell.angle_beta   90.00
_cell.angle_gamma   90.00
#
_symmetry.space_group_name_H-M   'P 1'
#
loop_
_entity.id
_entity.type
_entity.pdbx_description
1 polymer ?
#
loop_
_entity_poly.entity_id
_entity_poly.type
_entity_poly.pdbx_seq_one_letter_code
_entity_poly.pdbx_strand_id
1 'polypeptide(L)'
;MRTDLVEDEVVVKEGRANLLKGINSVGGKLYLTNLRLIFESHGFAQSKTATIIDLPSISSVQECWTRLLGIIPLVPNGIAIDTTQGQEHRLALGFKRGTWIDAINTQSQQRQ
;
A
#
# COMPACT_ATOMS: atom_id res chain seq x y z
N MET A 1 5.90 11.74 -8.15
CA MET A 1 4.55 11.26 -7.81
C MET A 1 3.54 11.92 -8.73
N ARG A 2 2.65 11.12 -9.31
CA ARG A 2 1.67 11.66 -10.27
C ARG A 2 0.40 12.17 -9.61
N THR A 3 0.07 11.61 -8.44
CA THR A 3 -1.14 11.98 -7.73
C THR A 3 -0.95 13.34 -7.06
N ASP A 4 -1.90 14.25 -7.28
CA ASP A 4 -1.84 15.57 -6.67
C ASP A 4 -2.22 15.48 -5.20
N LEU A 5 -1.42 16.13 -4.36
CA LEU A 5 -1.72 16.20 -2.93
C LEU A 5 -2.73 17.32 -2.70
N VAL A 6 -3.60 17.10 -1.72
CA VAL A 6 -4.54 18.13 -1.32
C VAL A 6 -3.88 19.08 -0.33
N GLU A 7 -4.58 20.15 0.02
CA GLU A 7 -4.05 21.13 0.95
C GLU A 7 -3.72 20.50 2.29
N ASP A 8 -2.57 20.84 2.84
CA ASP A 8 -2.06 20.33 4.11
C ASP A 8 -1.70 18.83 4.10
N GLU A 9 -1.68 18.23 2.93
CA GLU A 9 -1.25 16.83 2.82
C GLU A 9 0.25 16.76 2.58
N VAL A 10 0.95 15.94 3.36
CA VAL A 10 2.40 15.74 3.20
C VAL A 10 2.73 14.26 3.15
N VAL A 11 3.70 13.91 2.31
CA VAL A 11 4.19 12.54 2.24
C VAL A 11 5.12 12.29 3.43
N VAL A 12 4.79 11.26 4.22
CA VAL A 12 5.60 10.91 5.39
C VAL A 12 6.48 9.69 5.17
N LYS A 13 6.17 8.89 4.16
CA LYS A 13 6.98 7.72 3.84
C LYS A 13 6.73 7.32 2.40
N GLU A 14 7.79 6.85 1.70
CA GLU A 14 7.64 6.33 0.36
C GLU A 14 8.62 5.20 0.12
N GLY A 15 8.30 4.31 -0.79
CA GLY A 15 9.18 3.19 -1.13
C GLY A 15 8.56 2.31 -2.20
N ARG A 16 9.36 1.38 -2.70
CA ARG A 16 8.91 0.45 -3.72
C ARG A 16 7.98 -0.58 -3.12
N ALA A 17 7.00 -1.00 -3.90
CA ALA A 17 6.06 -2.02 -3.50
C ALA A 17 5.49 -2.71 -4.73
N ASN A 18 4.90 -3.88 -4.53
CA ASN A 18 4.12 -4.55 -5.56
C ASN A 18 2.71 -4.69 -5.03
N LEU A 19 1.74 -4.26 -5.82
CA LEU A 19 0.33 -4.44 -5.50
C LEU A 19 -0.12 -5.78 -6.08
N LEU A 20 -0.71 -6.62 -5.25
CA LEU A 20 -1.12 -7.95 -5.65
C LEU A 20 -2.58 -7.92 -6.11
N LYS A 21 -2.83 -8.42 -7.32
CA LYS A 21 -4.16 -8.50 -7.90
C LYS A 21 -4.39 -9.93 -8.36
N GLY A 22 -4.98 -10.74 -7.48
CA GLY A 22 -5.13 -12.16 -7.75
C GLY A 22 -3.77 -12.82 -7.90
N ILE A 23 -3.51 -13.43 -9.05
CA ILE A 23 -2.21 -14.06 -9.32
C ILE A 23 -1.21 -13.08 -9.91
N ASN A 24 -1.65 -11.86 -10.22
CA ASN A 24 -0.79 -10.84 -10.83
C ASN A 24 -0.19 -9.94 -9.77
N SER A 25 0.98 -9.41 -10.10
CA SER A 25 1.70 -8.49 -9.23
C SER A 25 2.09 -7.28 -10.06
N VAL A 26 1.74 -6.10 -9.58
CA VAL A 26 2.01 -4.85 -10.28
C VAL A 26 3.05 -4.07 -9.48
N GLY A 27 4.21 -3.85 -10.09
CA GLY A 27 5.27 -3.08 -9.44
C GLY A 27 4.99 -1.60 -9.47
N GLY A 28 5.39 -0.91 -8.43
CA GLY A 28 5.19 0.52 -8.36
C GLY A 28 5.81 1.13 -7.12
N LYS A 29 5.29 2.26 -6.74
CA LYS A 29 5.77 2.99 -5.58
C LYS A 29 4.62 3.31 -4.66
N LEU A 30 4.83 3.08 -3.38
CA LEU A 30 3.84 3.31 -2.35
C LEU A 30 4.21 4.58 -1.60
N TYR A 31 3.22 5.44 -1.42
CA TYR A 31 3.37 6.69 -0.66
C TYR A 31 2.38 6.69 0.48
N LEU A 32 2.86 7.02 1.66
CA LEU A 32 2.00 7.24 2.81
C LEU A 32 2.01 8.72 3.12
N THR A 33 0.83 9.33 3.14
CA THR A 33 0.69 10.72 3.55
C THR A 33 0.01 10.77 4.91
N ASN A 34 -0.18 11.95 5.42
CA ASN A 34 -0.93 12.14 6.66
C ASN A 34 -2.44 11.90 6.48
N LEU A 35 -2.90 11.70 5.24
CA LEU A 35 -4.33 11.54 4.93
C LEU A 35 -4.67 10.21 4.28
N ARG A 36 -3.75 9.62 3.51
CA ARG A 36 -4.09 8.46 2.69
C ARG A 36 -2.84 7.67 2.30
N LEU A 37 -3.08 6.48 1.79
CA LEU A 37 -2.06 5.61 1.24
C LEU A 37 -2.26 5.59 -0.27
N ILE A 38 -1.20 5.82 -1.04
CA ILE A 38 -1.28 5.96 -2.50
C ILE A 38 -0.28 5.02 -3.14
N PHE A 39 -0.76 4.13 -4.02
CA PHE A 39 0.10 3.27 -4.80
C PHE A 39 0.03 3.69 -6.26
N GLU A 40 1.19 3.98 -6.86
CA GLU A 40 1.30 4.34 -8.27
C GLU A 40 2.13 3.31 -8.98
N SER A 41 1.56 2.67 -10.00
CA SER A 41 2.27 1.65 -10.76
C SER A 41 3.36 2.27 -11.63
N HIS A 42 4.44 1.49 -11.82
CA HIS A 42 5.48 1.87 -12.76
C HIS A 42 5.01 1.63 -14.19
N GLY A 43 5.69 2.28 -15.10
CA GLY A 43 5.67 1.90 -16.49
C GLY A 43 4.73 2.64 -17.33
N PHE A 44 4.54 2.05 -18.47
CA PHE A 44 3.86 2.67 -19.54
C PHE A 44 2.42 2.66 -19.24
N ALA A 45 2.06 3.53 -18.72
CA ALA A 45 0.86 3.90 -18.33
C ALA A 45 -0.33 3.62 -19.12
N GLN A 46 -0.60 2.40 -19.25
CA GLN A 46 -1.93 2.08 -19.61
C GLN A 46 -2.86 2.33 -18.47
N SER A 47 -2.34 2.29 -17.28
CA SER A 47 -3.15 2.62 -16.14
C SER A 47 -2.48 3.76 -15.43
N LYS A 48 -2.97 4.94 -15.67
CA LYS A 48 -2.49 6.11 -14.95
C LYS A 48 -3.21 6.30 -13.65
N THR A 49 -4.09 5.36 -13.30
CA THR A 49 -4.85 5.48 -12.08
C THR A 49 -4.03 4.97 -10.90
N ALA A 50 -3.99 5.74 -9.86
CA ALA A 50 -3.39 5.33 -8.60
C ALA A 50 -4.42 4.57 -7.79
N THR A 51 -3.94 3.64 -6.95
CA THR A 51 -4.79 3.02 -5.94
C THR A 51 -4.70 3.86 -4.69
N ILE A 52 -5.83 4.35 -4.22
CA ILE A 52 -5.88 5.27 -3.10
C ILE A 52 -6.73 4.67 -1.98
N ILE A 53 -6.16 4.66 -0.78
CA ILE A 53 -6.85 4.17 0.41
C ILE A 53 -6.82 5.29 1.44
N ASP A 54 -7.97 5.86 1.74
CA ASP A 54 -8.06 6.90 2.76
C ASP A 54 -7.82 6.30 4.14
N LEU A 55 -7.03 6.95 4.96
CA LEU A 55 -6.68 6.39 6.27
C LEU A 55 -7.90 6.08 7.13
N PRO A 56 -8.93 6.94 7.19
CA PRO A 56 -10.11 6.60 7.99
C PRO A 56 -10.86 5.37 7.53
N SER A 57 -10.65 4.93 6.28
CA SER A 57 -11.32 3.74 5.77
C SER A 57 -10.58 2.45 6.11
N ILE A 58 -9.39 2.53 6.68
CA ILE A 58 -8.62 1.34 7.02
C ILE A 58 -9.15 0.75 8.32
N SER A 59 -9.61 -0.50 8.25
CA SER A 59 -10.09 -1.21 9.44
C SER A 59 -8.98 -2.02 10.08
N SER A 60 -8.05 -2.55 9.30
CA SER A 60 -6.90 -3.28 9.86
C SER A 60 -5.76 -3.32 8.88
N VAL A 61 -4.55 -3.44 9.42
CA VAL A 61 -3.32 -3.65 8.65
C VAL A 61 -2.62 -4.84 9.29
N GLN A 62 -2.40 -5.90 8.51
CA GLN A 62 -1.82 -7.13 9.02
C GLN A 62 -0.69 -7.59 8.13
N GLU A 63 0.25 -8.34 8.72
CA GLU A 63 1.28 -9.00 7.94
C GLU A 63 0.66 -10.13 7.14
N CYS A 64 1.13 -10.33 5.93
CA CYS A 64 0.70 -11.47 5.13
C CYS A 64 1.89 -12.04 4.35
N TRP A 65 1.68 -13.24 3.84
CA TRP A 65 2.67 -13.90 3.00
C TRP A 65 2.28 -13.67 1.55
N THR A 66 3.28 -13.43 0.70
CA THR A 66 3.05 -13.27 -0.73
C THR A 66 3.84 -14.33 -1.48
N ARG A 67 3.45 -14.57 -2.73
CA ARG A 67 4.14 -15.52 -3.58
C ARG A 67 5.16 -14.80 -4.42
N LEU A 68 6.37 -15.34 -4.42
CA LEU A 68 7.42 -14.80 -5.27
C LEU A 68 7.11 -15.20 -6.70
N LEU A 69 7.01 -14.21 -7.59
CA LEU A 69 6.71 -14.40 -9.00
C LEU A 69 5.38 -15.13 -9.25
N GLY A 70 4.49 -15.09 -8.29
CA GLY A 70 3.18 -15.71 -8.44
C GLY A 70 3.18 -17.21 -8.35
N ILE A 71 4.35 -17.83 -8.05
CA ILE A 71 4.42 -19.29 -8.02
C ILE A 71 4.51 -19.75 -6.58
N ILE A 72 5.65 -20.05 -6.14
CA ILE A 72 6.00 -20.49 -4.80
C ILE A 72 7.48 -20.26 -4.64
N PRO A 73 7.99 -20.22 -3.41
CA PRO A 73 7.28 -20.34 -2.13
C PRO A 73 6.61 -19.05 -1.70
N LEU A 74 5.76 -19.15 -0.71
CA LEU A 74 5.24 -17.97 -0.03
C LEU A 74 6.36 -17.33 0.76
N VAL A 75 6.42 -16.00 0.71
CA VAL A 75 7.43 -15.24 1.46
C VAL A 75 6.72 -14.24 2.37
N PRO A 76 7.27 -14.02 3.59
CA PRO A 76 6.62 -13.15 4.57
C PRO A 76 7.01 -11.68 4.35
N ASN A 77 6.65 -11.15 3.20
CA ASN A 77 7.07 -9.80 2.84
C ASN A 77 5.91 -8.85 2.55
N GLY A 78 4.69 -9.24 2.86
CA GLY A 78 3.55 -8.44 2.50
C GLY A 78 2.74 -7.93 3.65
N ILE A 79 1.87 -6.98 3.35
CA ILE A 79 0.85 -6.51 4.26
C ILE A 79 -0.50 -6.62 3.60
N ALA A 80 -1.53 -6.85 4.40
CA ALA A 80 -2.91 -6.87 3.95
C ALA A 80 -3.63 -5.73 4.65
N ILE A 81 -4.24 -4.86 3.86
CA ILE A 81 -4.98 -3.71 4.36
C ILE A 81 -6.45 -3.94 4.08
N ASP A 82 -7.23 -4.05 5.14
CA ASP A 82 -8.68 -4.21 5.03
C ASP A 82 -9.35 -2.87 5.25
N THR A 83 -10.38 -2.62 4.47
CA THR A 83 -11.12 -1.36 4.57
C THR A 83 -12.50 -1.59 5.13
N THR A 84 -13.12 -0.51 5.58
CA THR A 84 -14.48 -0.55 6.11
C THR A 84 -15.52 -0.89 5.06
N GLN A 85 -15.15 -0.76 3.77
CA GLN A 85 -16.03 -1.14 2.66
C GLN A 85 -15.91 -2.63 2.31
N GLY A 86 -15.11 -3.38 3.05
CA GLY A 86 -14.94 -4.80 2.80
C GLY A 86 -13.91 -5.14 1.74
N GLN A 87 -13.11 -4.19 1.31
CA GLN A 87 -12.05 -4.43 0.36
C GLN A 87 -10.76 -4.82 1.06
N GLU A 88 -9.98 -5.67 0.44
CA GLU A 88 -8.65 -6.03 0.94
C GLU A 88 -7.62 -5.68 -0.12
N HIS A 89 -6.58 -4.98 0.30
CA HIS A 89 -5.46 -4.64 -0.56
C HIS A 89 -4.21 -5.31 -0.03
N ARG A 90 -3.51 -6.07 -0.87
CA ARG A 90 -2.28 -6.74 -0.48
C ARG A 90 -1.11 -6.14 -1.21
N LEU A 91 -0.06 -5.85 -0.47
CA LEU A 91 1.14 -5.21 -1.00
C LEU A 91 2.36 -5.98 -0.53
N ALA A 92 3.30 -6.21 -1.43
CA ALA A 92 4.58 -6.82 -1.09
C ALA A 92 5.60 -5.71 -0.87
N LEU A 93 6.19 -5.66 0.30
CA LEU A 93 7.08 -4.59 0.72
C LEU A 93 8.50 -5.07 1.07
N GLY A 94 8.76 -6.35 0.92
CA GLY A 94 10.05 -6.91 1.23
C GLY A 94 10.36 -6.85 2.72
N PHE A 95 11.62 -6.59 3.05
CA PHE A 95 12.05 -6.59 4.44
C PHE A 95 11.57 -5.40 5.24
N LYS A 96 10.91 -4.44 4.58
CA LYS A 96 10.49 -3.21 5.25
C LYS A 96 9.05 -3.20 5.68
N ARG A 97 8.36 -4.36 5.59
CA ARG A 97 6.93 -4.38 5.90
C ARG A 97 6.60 -3.93 7.32
N GLY A 98 7.47 -4.26 8.28
CA GLY A 98 7.24 -3.84 9.66
C GLY A 98 7.24 -2.34 9.83
N THR A 99 8.17 -1.65 9.18
CA THR A 99 8.24 -0.20 9.24
C THR A 99 7.02 0.44 8.59
N TRP A 100 6.49 -0.20 7.55
CA TRP A 100 5.29 0.29 6.89
C TRP A 100 4.04 0.10 7.76
N ILE A 101 3.92 -1.07 8.41
CA ILE A 101 2.80 -1.32 9.31
C ILE A 101 2.79 -0.28 10.42
N ASP A 102 3.95 -0.02 11.03
CA ASP A 102 4.05 0.95 12.10
C ASP A 102 3.70 2.36 11.61
N ALA A 103 4.19 2.73 10.43
CA ALA A 103 3.94 4.05 9.88
C ALA A 103 2.46 4.25 9.56
N ILE A 104 1.82 3.25 8.96
CA ILE A 104 0.40 3.34 8.61
C ILE A 104 -0.45 3.44 9.88
N ASN A 105 -0.16 2.61 10.87
CA ASN A 105 -0.90 2.63 12.12
C ASN A 105 -0.73 3.96 12.85
N THR A 106 0.48 4.51 12.84
CA THR A 106 0.73 5.79 13.48
C THR A 106 -0.09 6.90 12.83
N GLN A 107 -0.11 6.96 11.50
CA GLN A 107 -0.87 7.98 10.81
C GLN A 107 -2.38 7.77 10.97
N SER A 108 -2.85 6.53 10.95
CA SER A 108 -4.26 6.23 11.17
C SER A 108 -4.71 6.67 12.55
N GLN A 109 -3.89 6.43 13.58
CA GLN A 109 -4.23 6.81 14.94
C GLN A 109 -4.28 8.30 15.13
N GLN A 110 -3.41 9.02 14.44
CA GLN A 110 -3.40 10.49 14.55
C GLN A 110 -4.63 11.13 13.93
N ARG A 111 -5.35 10.39 13.08
CA ARG A 111 -6.55 10.90 12.43
C ARG A 111 -7.81 10.72 13.28
N GLN A 112 -7.72 9.98 14.36
CA GLN A 112 -8.86 9.81 15.26
C GLN A 112 -8.97 11.00 16.25
#